data_841fe47f35227e22dab292892656787e
#
_entry.id   841fe47f35227e22dab292892656787e
#
_cell.length_a   1.000
_cell.length_b   1.000
_cell.length_c   1.000
_cell.angle_alpha   90.00
_cell.angle_beta   90.00
_cell.angle_gamma   90.00
#
_symmetry.space_group_name_H-M   'P 1'
#
loop_
_entity.id
_entity.type
_entity.pdbx_description
1 polymer ?
#
loop_
_entity_poly.entity_id
_entity_poly.type
_entity_poly.pdbx_seq_one_letter_code
_entity_poly.pdbx_strand_id
1 'polypeptide(L)'
;MNVSILALLISQMLIYSAPLIFTSLGGVFSERGGIVNVGLEGIMVIGAFAGVVFNIEFAGTFGNATPLLAVIVGGLTGVVFAAIHAMATINFRADHVVSGTVLNLLAPALGVFLVKVIYNKGQTDSITESFGKFSFPILADIPIIGEIFFKNTSLMGYVAIATAFLAWFILYKTKFGLRLRSVGEHPQAADTLGINVYAMRYAGVLIAGFLGGVGGAVSAQSVNINFSATTIVGSGFIALAAVIFGKWNPIGAMLASLFFGLSQSLAVVGGQLPGLKDIPTVYLQIAPYLITVIALSAFFGKAVAPKADGINYIKSK
;
A
#
# COMPACT_ATOMS: atom_id res chain seq x y z
N MET A 1 -10.89 27.02 -13.36
CA MET A 1 -9.94 26.48 -12.37
C MET A 1 -8.53 26.75 -12.88
N ASN A 2 -7.66 27.41 -12.12
CA ASN A 2 -6.30 27.70 -12.58
C ASN A 2 -5.51 26.40 -12.77
N VAL A 3 -4.77 26.29 -13.87
CA VAL A 3 -3.95 25.11 -14.21
C VAL A 3 -3.04 24.72 -13.05
N SER A 4 -2.47 25.69 -12.35
CA SER A 4 -1.60 25.47 -11.18
C SER A 4 -2.29 24.78 -10.00
N ILE A 5 -3.56 25.06 -9.74
CA ILE A 5 -4.33 24.42 -8.66
C ILE A 5 -4.66 22.97 -9.04
N LEU A 6 -4.99 22.72 -10.30
CA LEU A 6 -5.22 21.37 -10.81
C LEU A 6 -3.93 20.53 -10.74
N ALA A 7 -2.80 21.11 -11.14
CA ALA A 7 -1.48 20.48 -11.04
C ALA A 7 -1.15 20.10 -9.59
N LEU A 8 -1.41 21.01 -8.64
CA LEU A 8 -1.22 20.72 -7.21
C LEU A 8 -2.12 19.58 -6.73
N LEU A 9 -3.39 19.57 -7.12
CA LEU A 9 -4.35 18.52 -6.75
C LEU A 9 -3.89 17.14 -7.26
N ILE A 10 -3.48 17.06 -8.54
CA ILE A 10 -3.01 15.81 -9.14
C ILE A 10 -1.69 15.36 -8.51
N SER A 11 -0.75 16.26 -8.25
CA SER A 11 0.51 15.94 -7.57
C SER A 11 0.26 15.36 -6.18
N GLN A 12 -0.61 15.98 -5.39
CA GLN A 12 -0.99 15.49 -4.07
C GLN A 12 -1.76 14.15 -4.15
N MET A 13 -2.67 14.01 -5.12
CA MET A 13 -3.35 12.75 -5.37
C MET A 13 -2.34 11.61 -5.58
N LEU A 14 -1.31 11.81 -6.39
CA LEU A 14 -0.28 10.80 -6.65
C LEU A 14 0.55 10.49 -5.39
N ILE A 15 0.86 11.50 -4.56
CA ILE A 15 1.59 11.32 -3.29
C ILE A 15 0.79 10.42 -2.34
N TYR A 16 -0.51 10.70 -2.15
CA TYR A 16 -1.36 9.91 -1.25
C TYR A 16 -1.77 8.56 -1.84
N SER A 17 -1.88 8.44 -3.16
CA SER A 17 -2.26 7.18 -3.80
C SER A 17 -1.13 6.16 -3.84
N ALA A 18 0.14 6.58 -3.96
CA ALA A 18 1.27 5.68 -4.12
C ALA A 18 1.36 4.62 -3.00
N PRO A 19 1.34 4.98 -1.70
CA PRO A 19 1.33 4.01 -0.61
C PRO A 19 0.15 3.04 -0.68
N LEU A 20 -1.04 3.55 -1.01
CA LEU A 20 -2.26 2.76 -1.11
C LEU A 20 -2.20 1.78 -2.29
N ILE A 21 -1.67 2.20 -3.44
CA ILE A 21 -1.50 1.33 -4.62
C ILE A 21 -0.56 0.18 -4.27
N PHE A 22 0.64 0.45 -3.75
CA PHE A 22 1.59 -0.62 -3.40
C PHE A 22 0.96 -1.60 -2.42
N THR A 23 0.35 -1.12 -1.35
CA THR A 23 -0.23 -1.97 -0.30
C THR A 23 -1.44 -2.75 -0.81
N SER A 24 -2.33 -2.14 -1.58
CA SER A 24 -3.50 -2.83 -2.16
C SER A 24 -3.08 -3.90 -3.18
N LEU A 25 -2.05 -3.65 -4.00
CA LEU A 25 -1.48 -4.68 -4.87
C LEU A 25 -0.97 -5.86 -4.06
N GLY A 26 -0.30 -5.61 -2.92
CA GLY A 26 0.08 -6.66 -1.97
C GLY A 26 -1.13 -7.48 -1.53
N GLY A 27 -2.18 -6.82 -1.07
CA GLY A 27 -3.44 -7.49 -0.70
C GLY A 27 -4.01 -8.35 -1.83
N VAL A 28 -4.01 -7.85 -3.06
CA VAL A 28 -4.45 -8.62 -4.24
C VAL A 28 -3.65 -9.91 -4.42
N PHE A 29 -2.31 -9.88 -4.27
CA PHE A 29 -1.49 -11.10 -4.38
C PHE A 29 -1.78 -12.11 -3.27
N SER A 30 -1.92 -11.67 -2.02
CA SER A 30 -2.22 -12.52 -0.88
C SER A 30 -3.59 -13.20 -1.04
N GLU A 31 -4.64 -12.42 -1.28
CA GLU A 31 -6.01 -12.91 -1.32
C GLU A 31 -6.32 -13.70 -2.60
N ARG A 32 -5.68 -13.37 -3.74
CA ARG A 32 -5.70 -14.23 -4.94
C ARG A 32 -5.00 -15.57 -4.72
N GLY A 33 -4.14 -15.70 -3.72
CA GLY A 33 -3.57 -16.96 -3.25
C GLY A 33 -4.43 -17.69 -2.20
N GLY A 34 -5.54 -17.08 -1.76
CA GLY A 34 -6.47 -17.64 -0.77
C GLY A 34 -6.09 -17.33 0.68
N ILE A 35 -5.24 -16.36 0.94
CA ILE A 35 -4.89 -15.90 2.29
C ILE A 35 -5.35 -14.47 2.48
N VAL A 36 -6.41 -14.29 3.27
CA VAL A 36 -6.89 -12.96 3.70
C VAL A 36 -5.79 -12.26 4.50
N ASN A 37 -5.47 -11.03 4.14
CA ASN A 37 -4.40 -10.29 4.79
C ASN A 37 -4.91 -8.97 5.41
N VAL A 38 -5.59 -9.09 6.54
CA VAL A 38 -6.00 -7.92 7.35
C VAL A 38 -4.78 -7.22 7.97
N GLY A 39 -3.63 -7.90 8.06
CA GLY A 39 -2.38 -7.40 8.63
C GLY A 39 -1.63 -6.36 7.78
N LEU A 40 -2.18 -5.91 6.66
CA LEU A 40 -1.55 -4.92 5.78
C LEU A 40 -1.21 -3.60 6.50
N GLU A 41 -2.03 -3.17 7.47
CA GLU A 41 -1.74 -1.99 8.29
C GLU A 41 -0.43 -2.17 9.07
N GLY A 42 -0.29 -3.28 9.80
CA GLY A 42 0.91 -3.58 10.57
C GLY A 42 2.15 -3.73 9.69
N ILE A 43 2.00 -4.33 8.51
CA ILE A 43 3.09 -4.45 7.53
C ILE A 43 3.54 -3.07 7.02
N MET A 44 2.59 -2.16 6.77
CA MET A 44 2.92 -0.76 6.44
C MET A 44 3.66 -0.06 7.58
N VAL A 45 3.19 -0.22 8.82
CA VAL A 45 3.81 0.40 9.99
C VAL A 45 5.28 -0.01 10.13
N ILE A 46 5.56 -1.31 10.07
CA ILE A 46 6.94 -1.79 10.24
C ILE A 46 7.83 -1.41 9.04
N GLY A 47 7.27 -1.37 7.83
CA GLY A 47 7.95 -0.87 6.64
C GLY A 47 8.28 0.62 6.74
N ALA A 48 7.36 1.43 7.25
CA ALA A 48 7.56 2.85 7.53
C ALA A 48 8.67 3.05 8.57
N PHE A 49 8.62 2.32 9.68
CA PHE A 49 9.65 2.35 10.71
C PHE A 49 11.04 2.05 10.13
N ALA A 50 11.20 0.93 9.46
CA ALA A 50 12.48 0.50 8.90
C ALA A 50 13.00 1.48 7.84
N GLY A 51 12.12 2.00 6.99
CA GLY A 51 12.47 2.99 5.97
C GLY A 51 12.95 4.30 6.58
N VAL A 52 12.28 4.81 7.61
CA VAL A 52 12.68 6.06 8.29
C VAL A 52 14.00 5.88 9.04
N VAL A 53 14.16 4.80 9.81
CA VAL A 53 15.41 4.51 10.53
C VAL A 53 16.58 4.40 9.55
N PHE A 54 16.41 3.65 8.46
CA PHE A 54 17.45 3.56 7.43
C PHE A 54 17.80 4.93 6.83
N ASN A 55 16.80 5.76 6.57
CA ASN A 55 17.02 7.09 6.02
C ASN A 55 17.85 7.96 6.97
N ILE A 56 17.47 8.01 8.25
CA ILE A 56 18.18 8.84 9.26
C ILE A 56 19.64 8.40 9.40
N GLU A 57 19.88 7.08 9.49
CA GLU A 57 21.23 6.55 9.77
C GLU A 57 22.17 6.62 8.54
N PHE A 58 21.62 6.51 7.33
CA PHE A 58 22.41 6.32 6.11
C PHE A 58 22.32 7.47 5.09
N ALA A 59 21.58 8.56 5.39
CA ALA A 59 21.48 9.69 4.48
C ALA A 59 22.83 10.33 4.15
N GLY A 60 23.73 10.44 5.14
CA GLY A 60 25.09 10.96 4.95
C GLY A 60 25.97 10.06 4.06
N THR A 61 25.62 8.78 3.92
CA THR A 61 26.42 7.81 3.13
C THR A 61 25.92 7.72 1.69
N PHE A 62 24.61 7.67 1.49
CA PHE A 62 24.00 7.41 0.17
C PHE A 62 23.38 8.65 -0.48
N GLY A 63 23.27 9.78 0.26
CA GLY A 63 22.71 11.03 -0.25
C GLY A 63 21.35 10.82 -0.92
N ASN A 64 21.16 11.36 -2.13
CA ASN A 64 19.91 11.30 -2.89
C ASN A 64 19.41 9.88 -3.20
N ALA A 65 20.22 8.83 -3.09
CA ALA A 65 19.78 7.45 -3.28
C ALA A 65 19.11 6.86 -2.02
N THR A 66 19.29 7.50 -0.86
CA THR A 66 18.80 7.02 0.43
C THR A 66 17.29 6.74 0.43
N PRO A 67 16.40 7.61 -0.08
CA PRO A 67 14.97 7.35 -0.06
C PRO A 67 14.57 6.07 -0.82
N LEU A 68 15.24 5.80 -1.95
CA LEU A 68 14.96 4.61 -2.74
C LEU A 68 15.43 3.34 -2.01
N LEU A 69 16.63 3.36 -1.42
CA LEU A 69 17.16 2.25 -0.64
C LEU A 69 16.29 1.99 0.61
N ALA A 70 15.86 3.05 1.28
CA ALA A 70 14.95 2.98 2.42
C ALA A 70 13.61 2.31 2.09
N VAL A 71 13.07 2.53 0.89
CA VAL A 71 11.87 1.84 0.41
C VAL A 71 12.14 0.34 0.22
N ILE A 72 13.30 -0.04 -0.30
CA ILE A 72 13.68 -1.45 -0.44
C ILE A 72 13.81 -2.10 0.95
N VAL A 73 14.47 -1.45 1.89
CA VAL A 73 14.61 -1.93 3.28
C VAL A 73 13.25 -2.08 3.95
N GLY A 74 12.35 -1.09 3.79
CA GLY A 74 10.97 -1.18 4.27
C GLY A 74 10.21 -2.35 3.66
N GLY A 75 10.38 -2.60 2.36
CA GLY A 75 9.82 -3.75 1.68
C GLY A 75 10.34 -5.09 2.24
N LEU A 76 11.64 -5.24 2.43
CA LEU A 76 12.25 -6.44 3.01
C LEU A 76 11.80 -6.69 4.45
N THR A 77 11.69 -5.64 5.25
CA THR A 77 11.15 -5.74 6.63
C THR A 77 9.69 -6.17 6.62
N GLY A 78 8.90 -5.65 5.66
CA GLY A 78 7.53 -6.09 5.42
C GLY A 78 7.43 -7.57 5.06
N VAL A 79 8.38 -8.12 4.28
CA VAL A 79 8.45 -9.57 4.00
C VAL A 79 8.64 -10.39 5.28
N VAL A 80 9.54 -9.96 6.18
CA VAL A 80 9.77 -10.65 7.47
C VAL A 80 8.50 -10.67 8.30
N PHE A 81 7.79 -9.56 8.40
CA PHE A 81 6.53 -9.47 9.14
C PHE A 81 5.41 -10.32 8.51
N ALA A 82 5.30 -10.28 7.18
CA ALA A 82 4.35 -11.11 6.45
C ALA A 82 4.67 -12.61 6.55
N ALA A 83 5.94 -12.98 6.71
CA ALA A 83 6.33 -14.38 6.93
C ALA A 83 5.77 -14.94 8.24
N ILE A 84 5.63 -14.10 9.30
CA ILE A 84 4.96 -14.48 10.55
C ILE A 84 3.50 -14.83 10.28
N HIS A 85 2.79 -13.97 9.53
CA HIS A 85 1.40 -14.21 9.12
C HIS A 85 1.27 -15.47 8.24
N ALA A 86 2.15 -15.63 7.27
CA ALA A 86 2.17 -16.82 6.40
C ALA A 86 2.37 -18.10 7.22
N MET A 87 3.33 -18.12 8.15
CA MET A 87 3.58 -19.26 9.01
C MET A 87 2.39 -19.57 9.91
N ALA A 88 1.78 -18.56 10.52
CA ALA A 88 0.61 -18.73 11.37
C ALA A 88 -0.59 -19.31 10.58
N THR A 89 -0.91 -18.77 9.41
CA THR A 89 -2.11 -19.13 8.64
C THR A 89 -1.90 -20.41 7.80
N ILE A 90 -0.73 -20.58 7.21
CA ILE A 90 -0.48 -21.70 6.27
C ILE A 90 -0.04 -22.96 7.02
N ASN A 91 0.89 -22.86 7.98
CA ASN A 91 1.42 -24.01 8.70
C ASN A 91 0.59 -24.34 9.94
N PHE A 92 0.33 -23.35 10.78
CA PHE A 92 -0.42 -23.56 12.02
C PHE A 92 -1.93 -23.45 11.85
N ARG A 93 -2.41 -23.09 10.63
CA ARG A 93 -3.85 -23.00 10.31
C ARG A 93 -4.61 -22.06 11.22
N ALA A 94 -3.94 -21.01 11.72
CA ALA A 94 -4.58 -19.97 12.48
C ALA A 94 -5.62 -19.24 11.62
N ASP A 95 -6.62 -18.66 12.28
CA ASP A 95 -7.57 -17.77 11.61
C ASP A 95 -6.82 -16.58 11.01
N HIS A 96 -7.11 -16.26 9.75
CA HIS A 96 -6.40 -15.25 8.98
C HIS A 96 -6.65 -13.84 9.53
N VAL A 97 -7.89 -13.55 9.96
CA VAL A 97 -8.29 -12.25 10.51
C VAL A 97 -7.62 -12.04 11.86
N VAL A 98 -7.65 -13.06 12.73
CA VAL A 98 -6.99 -13.01 14.05
C VAL A 98 -5.49 -12.79 13.88
N SER A 99 -4.83 -13.56 13.03
CA SER A 99 -3.39 -13.41 12.78
C SER A 99 -3.04 -12.01 12.24
N GLY A 100 -3.83 -11.49 11.28
CA GLY A 100 -3.64 -10.15 10.74
C GLY A 100 -3.85 -9.06 11.79
N THR A 101 -4.88 -9.20 12.63
CA THR A 101 -5.16 -8.25 13.72
C THR A 101 -4.02 -8.21 14.74
N VAL A 102 -3.43 -9.35 15.08
CA VAL A 102 -2.26 -9.42 15.97
C VAL A 102 -1.08 -8.65 15.37
N LEU A 103 -0.84 -8.76 14.07
CA LEU A 103 0.22 -7.96 13.41
C LEU A 103 -0.06 -6.45 13.47
N ASN A 104 -1.33 -6.05 13.31
CA ASN A 104 -1.72 -4.64 13.38
C ASN A 104 -1.55 -4.05 14.79
N LEU A 105 -1.63 -4.85 15.83
CA LEU A 105 -1.34 -4.45 17.21
C LEU A 105 0.16 -4.49 17.52
N LEU A 106 0.84 -5.53 17.05
CA LEU A 106 2.25 -5.75 17.31
C LEU A 106 3.15 -4.71 16.65
N ALA A 107 2.89 -4.37 15.37
CA ALA A 107 3.77 -3.51 14.60
C ALA A 107 3.90 -2.08 15.17
N PRO A 108 2.82 -1.36 15.52
CA PRO A 108 2.93 -0.05 16.16
C PRO A 108 3.62 -0.12 17.52
N ALA A 109 3.27 -1.11 18.34
CA ALA A 109 3.88 -1.29 19.66
C ALA A 109 5.39 -1.55 19.56
N LEU A 110 5.80 -2.44 18.63
CA LEU A 110 7.20 -2.74 18.37
C LEU A 110 7.93 -1.52 17.79
N GLY A 111 7.32 -0.82 16.84
CA GLY A 111 7.91 0.38 16.23
C GLY A 111 8.19 1.47 17.26
N VAL A 112 7.21 1.81 18.09
CA VAL A 112 7.37 2.82 19.16
C VAL A 112 8.39 2.36 20.20
N PHE A 113 8.36 1.08 20.60
CA PHE A 113 9.34 0.51 21.52
C PHE A 113 10.77 0.65 20.97
N LEU A 114 11.00 0.28 19.73
CA LEU A 114 12.31 0.38 19.07
C LEU A 114 12.77 1.85 18.92
N VAL A 115 11.87 2.77 18.58
CA VAL A 115 12.18 4.21 18.56
C VAL A 115 12.66 4.68 19.92
N LYS A 116 11.97 4.27 20.99
CA LYS A 116 12.35 4.63 22.36
C LYS A 116 13.72 4.04 22.75
N VAL A 117 14.01 2.81 22.33
CA VAL A 117 15.31 2.15 22.62
C VAL A 117 16.45 2.79 21.83
N ILE A 118 16.24 3.11 20.55
CA ILE A 118 17.30 3.62 19.66
C ILE A 118 17.52 5.13 19.88
N TYR A 119 16.45 5.91 19.96
CA TYR A 119 16.51 7.39 19.96
C TYR A 119 16.17 8.02 21.32
N ASN A 120 15.75 7.22 22.31
CA ASN A 120 15.27 7.68 23.63
C ASN A 120 14.15 8.76 23.54
N LYS A 121 13.33 8.69 22.50
CA LYS A 121 12.23 9.61 22.17
C LYS A 121 10.95 8.84 21.90
N GLY A 122 9.79 9.52 21.87
CA GLY A 122 8.51 8.92 21.47
C GLY A 122 8.29 8.84 19.95
N GLN A 123 9.14 9.54 19.16
CA GLN A 123 9.14 9.55 17.71
C GLN A 123 10.57 9.76 17.20
N THR A 124 10.84 9.42 15.95
CA THR A 124 12.12 9.69 15.31
C THR A 124 12.28 11.18 15.01
N ASP A 125 13.52 11.61 14.77
CA ASP A 125 13.75 12.87 14.09
C ASP A 125 13.23 12.81 12.65
N SER A 126 13.11 13.97 12.00
CA SER A 126 12.70 14.02 10.59
C SER A 126 13.82 13.47 9.71
N ILE A 127 13.44 12.77 8.64
CA ILE A 127 14.38 12.31 7.62
C ILE A 127 15.04 13.51 6.94
N THR A 128 16.29 13.35 6.56
CA THR A 128 17.07 14.39 5.87
C THR A 128 16.86 14.33 4.36
N GLU A 129 16.76 13.13 3.80
CA GLU A 129 16.56 12.89 2.38
C GLU A 129 15.16 12.36 2.13
N SER A 130 14.36 13.10 1.37
CA SER A 130 12.98 12.72 1.01
C SER A 130 12.82 12.59 -0.50
N PHE A 131 11.72 11.98 -0.92
CA PHE A 131 11.33 12.03 -2.33
C PHE A 131 10.91 13.46 -2.68
N GLY A 132 11.81 14.20 -3.32
CA GLY A 132 11.56 15.54 -3.83
C GLY A 132 10.47 15.55 -4.91
N LYS A 133 10.07 16.75 -5.31
CA LYS A 133 9.22 16.91 -6.50
C LYS A 133 10.05 16.61 -7.74
N PHE A 134 9.53 15.77 -8.60
CA PHE A 134 10.15 15.36 -9.85
C PHE A 134 9.44 15.98 -11.06
N SER A 135 10.20 16.41 -12.04
CA SER A 135 9.66 16.87 -13.32
C SER A 135 10.22 16.00 -14.43
N PHE A 136 9.35 15.40 -15.22
CA PHE A 136 9.76 14.51 -16.30
C PHE A 136 10.36 15.32 -17.45
N PRO A 137 11.62 15.05 -17.86
CA PRO A 137 12.20 15.70 -19.03
C PRO A 137 11.31 15.53 -20.25
N ILE A 138 11.18 16.55 -21.11
CA ILE A 138 10.39 16.57 -22.34
C ILE A 138 8.87 16.56 -22.08
N LEU A 139 8.34 15.68 -21.21
CA LEU A 139 6.90 15.59 -20.93
C LEU A 139 6.39 16.79 -20.12
N ALA A 140 7.22 17.38 -19.26
CA ALA A 140 6.87 18.57 -18.49
C ALA A 140 6.70 19.83 -19.35
N ASP A 141 7.26 19.85 -20.58
CA ASP A 141 7.22 20.98 -21.50
C ASP A 141 5.97 20.99 -22.39
N ILE A 142 5.16 19.93 -22.36
CA ILE A 142 3.88 19.86 -23.10
C ILE A 142 2.92 20.89 -22.49
N PRO A 143 2.38 21.83 -23.30
CA PRO A 143 1.45 22.83 -22.78
C PRO A 143 0.25 22.20 -22.08
N ILE A 144 -0.13 22.73 -20.91
CA ILE A 144 -1.25 22.32 -20.06
C ILE A 144 -1.08 20.91 -19.47
N ILE A 145 -0.94 19.86 -20.30
CA ILE A 145 -0.81 18.46 -19.85
C ILE A 145 0.49 18.26 -19.09
N GLY A 146 1.60 18.81 -19.59
CA GLY A 146 2.90 18.73 -18.93
C GLY A 146 2.88 19.38 -17.56
N GLU A 147 2.29 20.56 -17.42
CA GLU A 147 2.17 21.27 -16.16
C GLU A 147 1.31 20.51 -15.13
N ILE A 148 0.22 19.90 -15.57
CA ILE A 148 -0.74 19.21 -14.70
C ILE A 148 -0.20 17.86 -14.22
N PHE A 149 0.41 17.06 -15.08
CA PHE A 149 0.74 15.68 -14.79
C PHE A 149 2.24 15.43 -14.58
N PHE A 150 3.13 16.14 -15.28
CA PHE A 150 4.53 15.77 -15.37
C PHE A 150 5.51 16.77 -14.73
N LYS A 151 5.01 17.93 -14.29
CA LYS A 151 5.83 18.95 -13.64
C LYS A 151 5.58 18.96 -12.13
N ASN A 152 6.65 18.96 -11.33
CA ASN A 152 6.58 19.00 -9.87
C ASN A 152 5.67 17.91 -9.25
N THR A 153 5.76 16.71 -9.76
CA THR A 153 4.91 15.56 -9.40
C THR A 153 5.66 14.53 -8.55
N SER A 154 4.94 13.50 -8.07
CA SER A 154 5.52 12.39 -7.31
C SER A 154 6.04 11.29 -8.23
N LEU A 155 7.35 11.05 -8.22
CA LEU A 155 7.95 9.92 -8.95
C LEU A 155 7.36 8.57 -8.45
N MET A 156 7.20 8.42 -7.14
CA MET A 156 6.66 7.18 -6.55
C MET A 156 5.21 6.91 -6.96
N GLY A 157 4.42 7.95 -7.27
CA GLY A 157 3.07 7.78 -7.83
C GLY A 157 3.09 7.07 -9.17
N TYR A 158 3.99 7.45 -10.07
CA TYR A 158 4.15 6.79 -11.38
C TYR A 158 4.75 5.40 -11.27
N VAL A 159 5.72 5.20 -10.38
CA VAL A 159 6.26 3.86 -10.09
C VAL A 159 5.17 2.93 -9.55
N ALA A 160 4.28 3.41 -8.69
CA ALA A 160 3.16 2.64 -8.18
C ALA A 160 2.16 2.25 -9.30
N ILE A 161 1.84 3.19 -10.20
CA ILE A 161 0.99 2.92 -11.36
C ILE A 161 1.67 1.88 -12.28
N ALA A 162 2.95 2.03 -12.59
CA ALA A 162 3.69 1.05 -13.38
C ALA A 162 3.72 -0.33 -12.71
N THR A 163 3.87 -0.37 -11.37
CA THR A 163 3.81 -1.61 -10.59
C THR A 163 2.43 -2.27 -10.68
N ALA A 164 1.34 -1.50 -10.75
CA ALA A 164 0.00 -2.06 -10.94
C ALA A 164 -0.17 -2.76 -12.30
N PHE A 165 0.36 -2.18 -13.37
CA PHE A 165 0.38 -2.83 -14.69
C PHE A 165 1.26 -4.08 -14.70
N LEU A 166 2.43 -4.04 -14.05
CA LEU A 166 3.31 -5.21 -13.89
C LEU A 166 2.61 -6.31 -13.07
N ALA A 167 1.95 -5.98 -11.98
CA ALA A 167 1.18 -6.90 -11.16
C ALA A 167 0.03 -7.54 -11.96
N TRP A 168 -0.68 -6.74 -12.77
CA TRP A 168 -1.70 -7.25 -13.68
C TRP A 168 -1.09 -8.25 -14.68
N PHE A 169 0.03 -7.89 -15.30
CA PHE A 169 0.71 -8.79 -16.25
C PHE A 169 1.14 -10.09 -15.57
N ILE A 170 1.76 -10.01 -14.38
CA ILE A 170 2.18 -11.19 -13.62
C ILE A 170 0.97 -12.09 -13.30
N LEU A 171 -0.13 -11.54 -12.78
CA LEU A 171 -1.29 -12.30 -12.35
C LEU A 171 -2.10 -12.89 -13.52
N TYR A 172 -2.18 -12.21 -14.65
CA TYR A 172 -3.07 -12.62 -15.74
C TYR A 172 -2.37 -13.17 -16.97
N LYS A 173 -1.08 -12.91 -17.15
CA LYS A 173 -0.33 -13.30 -18.36
C LYS A 173 0.81 -14.29 -18.10
N THR A 174 1.09 -14.65 -16.83
CA THR A 174 2.18 -15.59 -16.50
C THR A 174 1.67 -16.89 -15.91
N LYS A 175 2.52 -17.94 -15.99
CA LYS A 175 2.28 -19.25 -15.36
C LYS A 175 2.17 -19.13 -13.83
N PHE A 176 2.95 -18.24 -13.22
CA PHE A 176 2.90 -17.99 -11.77
C PHE A 176 1.53 -17.46 -11.36
N GLY A 177 1.02 -16.42 -12.03
CA GLY A 177 -0.27 -15.85 -11.71
C GLY A 177 -1.44 -16.81 -11.95
N LEU A 178 -1.36 -17.65 -12.99
CA LEU A 178 -2.35 -18.70 -13.22
C LEU A 178 -2.39 -19.69 -12.05
N ARG A 179 -1.22 -20.18 -11.60
CA ARG A 179 -1.10 -21.11 -10.47
C ARG A 179 -1.58 -20.46 -9.16
N LEU A 180 -1.19 -19.22 -8.90
CA LEU A 180 -1.62 -18.50 -7.70
C LEU A 180 -3.14 -18.37 -7.64
N ARG A 181 -3.78 -17.93 -8.72
CA ARG A 181 -5.25 -17.81 -8.80
C ARG A 181 -5.96 -19.15 -8.72
N SER A 182 -5.41 -20.23 -9.30
CA SER A 182 -6.01 -21.57 -9.17
C SER A 182 -6.01 -22.06 -7.73
N VAL A 183 -4.97 -21.74 -6.96
CA VAL A 183 -4.87 -22.05 -5.53
C VAL A 183 -5.89 -21.26 -4.71
N GLY A 184 -6.16 -20.01 -5.05
CA GLY A 184 -7.18 -19.21 -4.37
C GLY A 184 -8.62 -19.59 -4.72
N GLU A 185 -8.85 -20.22 -5.88
CA GLU A 185 -10.19 -20.68 -6.27
C GLU A 185 -10.48 -22.12 -5.80
N HIS A 186 -9.59 -23.08 -6.08
CA HIS A 186 -9.73 -24.50 -5.75
C HIS A 186 -8.39 -25.14 -5.40
N PRO A 187 -7.90 -25.00 -4.15
CA PRO A 187 -6.60 -25.50 -3.76
C PRO A 187 -6.44 -27.02 -3.90
N GLN A 188 -7.51 -27.78 -3.63
CA GLN A 188 -7.47 -29.25 -3.79
C GLN A 188 -7.27 -29.65 -5.26
N ALA A 189 -8.00 -29.03 -6.18
CA ALA A 189 -7.85 -29.28 -7.61
C ALA A 189 -6.48 -28.81 -8.12
N ALA A 190 -5.92 -27.73 -7.58
CA ALA A 190 -4.57 -27.30 -7.91
C ALA A 190 -3.50 -28.33 -7.44
N ASP A 191 -3.66 -28.90 -6.24
CA ASP A 191 -2.77 -29.92 -5.70
C ASP A 191 -2.79 -31.22 -6.52
N THR A 192 -3.98 -31.68 -6.96
CA THR A 192 -4.08 -32.87 -7.83
C THR A 192 -3.39 -32.71 -9.18
N LEU A 193 -3.25 -31.46 -9.65
CA LEU A 193 -2.48 -31.11 -10.85
C LEU A 193 -0.99 -30.90 -10.58
N GLY A 194 -0.49 -31.22 -9.38
CA GLY A 194 0.91 -31.10 -9.00
C GLY A 194 1.36 -29.69 -8.64
N ILE A 195 0.45 -28.75 -8.42
CA ILE A 195 0.79 -27.38 -7.96
C ILE A 195 1.00 -27.41 -6.44
N ASN A 196 2.18 -26.99 -5.98
CA ASN A 196 2.44 -26.86 -4.55
C ASN A 196 1.64 -25.68 -3.96
N VAL A 197 0.53 -25.98 -3.31
CA VAL A 197 -0.40 -25.01 -2.72
C VAL A 197 0.28 -24.17 -1.64
N TYR A 198 1.07 -24.80 -0.75
CA TYR A 198 1.79 -24.09 0.32
C TYR A 198 2.76 -23.06 -0.26
N ALA A 199 3.58 -23.47 -1.24
CA ALA A 199 4.55 -22.57 -1.86
C ALA A 199 3.86 -21.38 -2.56
N MET A 200 2.72 -21.58 -3.23
CA MET A 200 1.97 -20.51 -3.88
C MET A 200 1.35 -19.54 -2.87
N ARG A 201 0.78 -20.05 -1.77
CA ARG A 201 0.25 -19.22 -0.69
C ARG A 201 1.36 -18.39 -0.03
N TYR A 202 2.49 -19.01 0.31
CA TYR A 202 3.66 -18.29 0.82
C TYR A 202 4.10 -17.19 -0.14
N ALA A 203 4.25 -17.48 -1.42
CA ALA A 203 4.67 -16.51 -2.42
C ALA A 203 3.69 -15.29 -2.47
N GLY A 204 2.38 -15.54 -2.45
CA GLY A 204 1.37 -14.48 -2.41
C GLY A 204 1.50 -13.57 -1.18
N VAL A 205 1.64 -14.17 0.02
CA VAL A 205 1.77 -13.43 1.28
C VAL A 205 3.10 -12.67 1.36
N LEU A 206 4.22 -13.26 0.93
CA LEU A 206 5.53 -12.59 0.96
C LEU A 206 5.60 -11.42 -0.03
N ILE A 207 4.99 -11.56 -1.22
CA ILE A 207 4.83 -10.44 -2.16
C ILE A 207 3.97 -9.33 -1.53
N ALA A 208 2.90 -9.72 -0.82
CA ALA A 208 2.07 -8.76 -0.08
C ALA A 208 2.88 -8.04 1.01
N GLY A 209 3.74 -8.77 1.71
CA GLY A 209 4.66 -8.21 2.68
C GLY A 209 5.61 -7.19 2.09
N PHE A 210 6.24 -7.52 0.96
CA PHE A 210 7.13 -6.60 0.27
C PHE A 210 6.41 -5.33 -0.17
N LEU A 211 5.29 -5.48 -0.88
CA LEU A 211 4.54 -4.33 -1.41
C LEU A 211 3.90 -3.50 -0.28
N GLY A 212 3.40 -4.12 0.79
CA GLY A 212 2.88 -3.41 1.96
C GLY A 212 3.98 -2.63 2.70
N GLY A 213 5.17 -3.24 2.87
CA GLY A 213 6.33 -2.57 3.45
C GLY A 213 6.85 -1.40 2.61
N VAL A 214 6.89 -1.58 1.28
CA VAL A 214 7.16 -0.50 0.31
C VAL A 214 6.13 0.63 0.47
N GLY A 215 4.83 0.30 0.52
CA GLY A 215 3.76 1.28 0.74
C GLY A 215 3.96 2.08 2.03
N GLY A 216 4.31 1.41 3.12
CA GLY A 216 4.62 2.05 4.41
C GLY A 216 5.83 3.00 4.32
N ALA A 217 6.94 2.54 3.76
CA ALA A 217 8.16 3.35 3.60
C ALA A 217 7.94 4.55 2.68
N VAL A 218 7.20 4.39 1.57
CA VAL A 218 6.82 5.50 0.67
C VAL A 218 5.95 6.52 1.39
N SER A 219 4.98 6.06 2.21
CA SER A 219 4.12 6.96 3.01
C SER A 219 4.95 7.78 3.99
N ALA A 220 5.85 7.15 4.73
CA ALA A 220 6.68 7.82 5.71
C ALA A 220 7.66 8.83 5.09
N GLN A 221 8.15 8.58 3.87
CA GLN A 221 9.12 9.45 3.20
C GLN A 221 8.50 10.51 2.29
N SER A 222 7.20 10.37 1.94
CA SER A 222 6.52 11.32 1.05
C SER A 222 5.50 12.21 1.78
N VAL A 223 4.94 11.72 2.90
CA VAL A 223 3.84 12.39 3.61
C VAL A 223 4.26 12.85 5.00
N ASN A 224 4.83 11.94 5.80
CA ASN A 224 5.01 12.18 7.24
C ASN A 224 6.43 12.64 7.61
N ILE A 225 7.43 12.36 6.81
CA ILE A 225 8.87 12.68 6.99
C ILE A 225 9.50 12.26 8.32
N ASN A 226 8.79 11.49 9.15
CA ASN A 226 9.27 10.89 10.40
C ASN A 226 8.48 9.63 10.71
N PHE A 227 8.86 8.92 11.76
CA PHE A 227 8.08 7.80 12.31
C PHE A 227 7.62 8.09 13.74
N SER A 228 6.33 7.87 13.95
CA SER A 228 5.64 7.93 15.23
C SER A 228 4.51 6.89 15.28
N ALA A 229 3.84 6.76 16.41
CA ALA A 229 2.66 5.89 16.55
C ALA A 229 1.53 6.22 15.56
N THR A 230 1.50 7.44 15.03
CA THR A 230 0.45 7.95 14.15
C THR A 230 0.89 8.12 12.69
N THR A 231 2.09 7.65 12.32
CA THR A 231 2.60 7.77 10.95
C THR A 231 1.77 6.97 9.94
N ILE A 232 1.31 5.78 10.34
CA ILE A 232 0.37 4.97 9.55
C ILE A 232 -0.85 4.74 10.44
N VAL A 233 -1.96 5.34 10.07
CA VAL A 233 -3.25 5.18 10.79
C VAL A 233 -4.36 4.99 9.77
N GLY A 234 -4.84 3.75 9.65
CA GLY A 234 -5.94 3.39 8.77
C GLY A 234 -5.59 3.27 7.29
N SER A 235 -4.37 3.62 6.87
CA SER A 235 -3.97 3.56 5.46
C SER A 235 -3.96 2.14 4.90
N GLY A 236 -3.55 1.14 5.69
CA GLY A 236 -3.61 -0.27 5.30
C GLY A 236 -5.03 -0.80 5.20
N PHE A 237 -5.95 -0.32 6.05
CA PHE A 237 -7.38 -0.65 5.94
C PHE A 237 -8.02 0.01 4.71
N ILE A 238 -7.63 1.24 4.36
CA ILE A 238 -8.05 1.88 3.10
C ILE A 238 -7.51 1.08 1.89
N ALA A 239 -6.27 0.60 1.97
CA ALA A 239 -5.70 -0.25 0.93
C ALA A 239 -6.44 -1.60 0.81
N LEU A 240 -6.84 -2.21 1.93
CA LEU A 240 -7.69 -3.41 1.93
C LEU A 240 -9.06 -3.12 1.30
N ALA A 241 -9.68 -1.99 1.63
CA ALA A 241 -10.89 -1.54 0.95
C ALA A 241 -10.67 -1.39 -0.56
N ALA A 242 -9.52 -0.85 -0.99
CA ALA A 242 -9.17 -0.74 -2.40
C ALA A 242 -9.04 -2.11 -3.11
N VAL A 243 -8.59 -3.17 -2.42
CA VAL A 243 -8.61 -4.55 -2.94
C VAL A 243 -10.05 -4.99 -3.26
N ILE A 244 -10.96 -4.78 -2.31
CA ILE A 244 -12.37 -5.19 -2.43
C ILE A 244 -13.07 -4.38 -3.54
N PHE A 245 -12.92 -3.05 -3.56
CA PHE A 245 -13.46 -2.19 -4.62
C PHE A 245 -12.88 -2.51 -5.99
N GLY A 246 -11.60 -2.85 -6.03
CA GLY A 246 -10.89 -3.29 -7.21
C GLY A 246 -11.25 -4.71 -7.67
N LYS A 247 -12.13 -5.43 -6.91
CA LYS A 247 -12.56 -6.81 -7.21
C LYS A 247 -11.38 -7.77 -7.36
N TRP A 248 -10.39 -7.65 -6.46
CA TRP A 248 -9.16 -8.45 -6.50
C TRP A 248 -8.42 -8.37 -7.85
N ASN A 249 -8.56 -7.26 -8.57
CA ASN A 249 -7.86 -6.99 -9.83
C ASN A 249 -6.85 -5.85 -9.60
N PRO A 250 -5.57 -6.00 -9.99
CA PRO A 250 -4.55 -4.97 -9.78
C PRO A 250 -4.90 -3.60 -10.35
N ILE A 251 -5.47 -3.55 -11.55
CA ILE A 251 -5.89 -2.28 -12.17
C ILE A 251 -7.09 -1.68 -11.43
N GLY A 252 -8.04 -2.52 -11.00
CA GLY A 252 -9.16 -2.07 -10.17
C GLY A 252 -8.72 -1.53 -8.83
N ALA A 253 -7.78 -2.22 -8.14
CA ALA A 253 -7.20 -1.78 -6.88
C ALA A 253 -6.42 -0.46 -7.03
N MET A 254 -5.66 -0.30 -8.11
CA MET A 254 -5.00 0.96 -8.46
C MET A 254 -6.02 2.10 -8.63
N LEU A 255 -7.08 1.89 -9.41
CA LEU A 255 -8.11 2.92 -9.63
C LEU A 255 -8.82 3.30 -8.32
N ALA A 256 -9.16 2.32 -7.47
CA ALA A 256 -9.72 2.57 -6.16
C ALA A 256 -8.74 3.35 -5.26
N SER A 257 -7.45 3.00 -5.27
CA SER A 257 -6.42 3.73 -4.53
C SER A 257 -6.23 5.16 -5.02
N LEU A 258 -6.30 5.40 -6.34
CA LEU A 258 -6.28 6.74 -6.93
C LEU A 258 -7.50 7.56 -6.48
N PHE A 259 -8.67 6.94 -6.43
CA PHE A 259 -9.88 7.58 -5.93
C PHE A 259 -9.76 7.98 -4.45
N PHE A 260 -9.24 7.09 -3.59
CA PHE A 260 -8.99 7.42 -2.19
C PHE A 260 -7.90 8.50 -2.02
N GLY A 261 -6.83 8.42 -2.80
CA GLY A 261 -5.78 9.43 -2.82
C GLY A 261 -6.28 10.80 -3.29
N LEU A 262 -7.18 10.83 -4.28
CA LEU A 262 -7.86 12.06 -4.69
C LEU A 262 -8.69 12.65 -3.55
N SER A 263 -9.44 11.83 -2.82
CA SER A 263 -10.22 12.26 -1.67
C SER A 263 -9.33 12.86 -0.58
N GLN A 264 -8.19 12.25 -0.28
CA GLN A 264 -7.21 12.79 0.67
C GLN A 264 -6.56 14.08 0.16
N SER A 265 -6.24 14.16 -1.13
CA SER A 265 -5.72 15.37 -1.76
C SER A 265 -6.71 16.53 -1.64
N LEU A 266 -8.01 16.29 -1.84
CA LEU A 266 -9.06 17.29 -1.64
C LEU A 266 -9.13 17.79 -0.20
N ALA A 267 -8.89 16.93 0.79
CA ALA A 267 -8.84 17.34 2.19
C ALA A 267 -7.67 18.31 2.47
N VAL A 268 -6.53 18.14 1.78
CA VAL A 268 -5.34 18.98 1.96
C VAL A 268 -5.39 20.27 1.14
N VAL A 269 -5.81 20.17 -0.12
CA VAL A 269 -5.76 21.28 -1.10
C VAL A 269 -7.11 22.03 -1.16
N GLY A 270 -8.18 21.46 -0.61
CA GLY A 270 -9.54 21.95 -0.77
C GLY A 270 -9.75 23.41 -0.34
N GLY A 271 -9.06 23.86 0.72
CA GLY A 271 -9.09 25.27 1.14
C GLY A 271 -8.51 26.27 0.12
N GLN A 272 -7.83 25.80 -0.92
CA GLN A 272 -7.32 26.62 -2.03
C GLN A 272 -8.23 26.56 -3.27
N LEU A 273 -9.22 25.67 -3.28
CA LEU A 273 -10.13 25.48 -4.41
C LEU A 273 -11.26 26.50 -4.39
N PRO A 274 -11.54 27.15 -5.53
CA PRO A 274 -12.72 28.02 -5.64
C PRO A 274 -14.00 27.26 -5.29
N GLY A 275 -14.77 27.77 -4.34
CA GLY A 275 -16.02 27.13 -3.85
C GLY A 275 -15.86 26.18 -2.67
N LEU A 276 -14.64 25.80 -2.28
CA LEU A 276 -14.38 24.98 -1.09
C LEU A 276 -13.65 25.75 0.01
N LYS A 277 -13.05 26.90 -0.29
CA LYS A 277 -12.23 27.68 0.65
C LYS A 277 -13.03 28.23 1.85
N ASP A 278 -14.34 28.34 1.73
CA ASP A 278 -15.22 28.79 2.80
C ASP A 278 -15.72 27.64 3.69
N ILE A 279 -15.36 26.39 3.33
CA ILE A 279 -15.70 25.21 4.11
C ILE A 279 -14.60 25.01 5.16
N PRO A 280 -14.96 24.89 6.46
CA PRO A 280 -13.99 24.59 7.50
C PRO A 280 -13.20 23.31 7.18
N THR A 281 -11.88 23.35 7.39
CA THR A 281 -10.95 22.23 7.06
C THR A 281 -11.33 20.90 7.70
N VAL A 282 -12.01 20.93 8.86
CA VAL A 282 -12.51 19.73 9.54
C VAL A 282 -13.47 18.93 8.64
N TYR A 283 -14.38 19.59 7.93
CA TYR A 283 -15.31 18.90 7.01
C TYR A 283 -14.58 18.32 5.80
N LEU A 284 -13.54 19.00 5.30
CA LEU A 284 -12.71 18.49 4.21
C LEU A 284 -11.90 17.26 4.65
N GLN A 285 -11.44 17.20 5.91
CA GLN A 285 -10.74 16.06 6.48
C GLN A 285 -11.64 14.84 6.70
N ILE A 286 -12.94 15.06 6.96
CA ILE A 286 -13.93 13.98 7.09
C ILE A 286 -14.37 13.44 5.72
N ALA A 287 -14.29 14.28 4.67
CA ALA A 287 -14.76 13.94 3.33
C ALA A 287 -14.24 12.58 2.79
N PRO A 288 -12.95 12.21 2.91
CA PRO A 288 -12.46 10.91 2.46
C PRO A 288 -13.21 9.73 3.06
N TYR A 289 -13.54 9.79 4.34
CA TYR A 289 -14.26 8.73 5.05
C TYR A 289 -15.71 8.65 4.61
N LEU A 290 -16.39 9.79 4.46
CA LEU A 290 -17.76 9.85 3.95
C LEU A 290 -17.86 9.35 2.51
N ILE A 291 -16.93 9.78 1.66
CA ILE A 291 -16.85 9.32 0.26
C ILE A 291 -16.65 7.81 0.22
N THR A 292 -15.82 7.26 1.11
CA THR A 292 -15.60 5.82 1.23
C THR A 292 -16.89 5.08 1.59
N VAL A 293 -17.63 5.56 2.59
CA VAL A 293 -18.91 4.95 3.01
C VAL A 293 -19.95 5.04 1.90
N ILE A 294 -20.08 6.18 1.23
CA ILE A 294 -21.00 6.37 0.10
C ILE A 294 -20.60 5.47 -1.07
N ALA A 295 -19.32 5.41 -1.40
CA ALA A 295 -18.82 4.53 -2.46
C ALA A 295 -19.10 3.06 -2.12
N LEU A 296 -18.84 2.62 -0.87
CA LEU A 296 -19.21 1.29 -0.39
C LEU A 296 -20.70 1.00 -0.62
N SER A 297 -21.59 1.91 -0.24
CA SER A 297 -23.03 1.71 -0.37
C SER A 297 -23.51 1.73 -1.83
N ALA A 298 -22.90 2.55 -2.69
CA ALA A 298 -23.32 2.70 -4.08
C ALA A 298 -22.74 1.64 -5.03
N PHE A 299 -21.51 1.17 -4.77
CA PHE A 299 -20.80 0.21 -5.63
C PHE A 299 -20.90 -1.25 -5.16
N PHE A 300 -21.85 -1.59 -4.28
CA PHE A 300 -22.15 -2.97 -3.88
C PHE A 300 -22.69 -3.83 -5.04
N GLY A 301 -22.06 -3.75 -6.19
CA GLY A 301 -22.21 -4.74 -7.24
C GLY A 301 -21.29 -5.92 -6.94
N LYS A 302 -21.79 -7.14 -7.16
CA LYS A 302 -21.17 -8.45 -6.88
C LYS A 302 -19.62 -8.46 -6.94
N ALA A 303 -18.95 -8.03 -5.86
CA ALA A 303 -17.55 -8.29 -5.66
C ALA A 303 -17.44 -9.71 -5.12
N VAL A 304 -16.90 -10.63 -5.92
CA VAL A 304 -16.75 -12.03 -5.53
C VAL A 304 -15.29 -12.26 -5.20
N ALA A 305 -15.00 -12.51 -3.93
CA ALA A 305 -13.69 -12.94 -3.47
C ALA A 305 -13.33 -14.31 -4.08
N PRO A 306 -12.04 -14.68 -4.16
CA PRO A 306 -11.63 -16.04 -4.50
C PRO A 306 -12.30 -17.05 -3.56
N LYS A 307 -12.77 -18.18 -4.07
CA LYS A 307 -13.61 -19.12 -3.30
C LYS A 307 -12.94 -19.72 -2.07
N ALA A 308 -11.63 -19.91 -2.12
CA ALA A 308 -10.84 -20.44 -1.00
C ALA A 308 -10.14 -19.35 -0.17
N ASP A 309 -10.52 -18.07 -0.35
CA ASP A 309 -9.96 -16.97 0.41
C ASP A 309 -10.40 -17.06 1.88
N GLY A 310 -9.45 -16.98 2.79
CA GLY A 310 -9.69 -17.17 4.23
C GLY A 310 -9.89 -18.63 4.67
N ILE A 311 -9.83 -19.61 3.75
CA ILE A 311 -10.04 -21.02 4.06
C ILE A 311 -8.69 -21.74 4.19
N ASN A 312 -8.47 -22.36 5.35
CA ASN A 312 -7.28 -23.16 5.59
C ASN A 312 -7.24 -24.38 4.66
N TYR A 313 -6.11 -24.58 3.99
CA TYR A 313 -5.89 -25.73 3.12
C TYR A 313 -5.36 -26.93 3.92
N ILE A 314 -6.00 -28.08 3.74
CA ILE A 314 -5.57 -29.38 4.28
C ILE A 314 -5.33 -30.28 3.09
N LYS A 315 -4.09 -30.78 2.96
CA LYS A 315 -3.72 -31.73 1.91
C LYS A 315 -4.49 -33.02 2.13
N SER A 316 -5.29 -33.45 1.14
CA SER A 316 -5.87 -34.80 1.15
C SER A 316 -4.75 -35.83 1.06
N LYS A 317 -4.87 -36.91 1.86
CA LYS A 317 -3.94 -38.05 1.82
C LYS A 317 -4.07 -38.80 0.51
#